data_1987267a49b6ec26626698e511102aba
#
_entry.id   1987267a49b6ec26626698e511102aba
#
_cell.length_a   1.000
_cell.length_b   1.000
_cell.length_c   1.000
_cell.angle_alpha   90.00
_cell.angle_beta   90.00
_cell.angle_gamma   90.00
#
_symmetry.space_group_name_H-M   'P 1'
#
loop_
_entity.id
_entity.type
_entity.pdbx_description
1 polymer ?
#
loop_
_entity_poly.entity_id
_entity_poly.type
_entity_poly.pdbx_seq_one_letter_code
_entity_poly.pdbx_strand_id
1 'polypeptide(L)'
;VTVSETQTTPSAEPTKPAEDVGVNKKNAEGAAASRAHRRRNVARQFIQFGIVGASGFVVNQAIFVLSKKLAEAGWDIHVQDAFMNLLGTQYHFRWYHVFSVVAFLLANIWNFCLNRYWTFRHEPKRAWWKQLPQFMAVGVFGLLITLVVSTALVNPESPIALPHDIFDNSTGLRTRAYWGNFIGVILAVPANFLFNKLWTFRAKPREASRVVRVVEPRTGDAGSGAGAGDADV
;
A
#
# COMPACT_ATOMS: atom_id res chain seq x y z
N VAL A 1 13.80 41.15 77.93
CA VAL A 1 14.18 40.82 76.58
C VAL A 1 13.28 39.68 76.13
N THR A 2 12.24 39.98 75.37
CA THR A 2 11.22 39.05 74.89
C THR A 2 11.59 38.68 73.41
N VAL A 3 11.85 37.38 73.20
CA VAL A 3 12.10 36.84 71.88
C VAL A 3 10.77 36.35 71.34
N SER A 4 10.32 36.93 70.23
CA SER A 4 9.09 36.57 69.48
C SER A 4 9.43 35.46 68.46
N GLU A 5 8.93 34.25 68.70
CA GLU A 5 8.99 33.13 67.70
C GLU A 5 7.99 33.38 66.62
N THR A 6 8.51 33.51 65.36
CA THR A 6 7.71 33.57 64.18
C THR A 6 7.44 32.16 63.70
N GLN A 7 6.20 31.67 63.85
CA GLN A 7 5.73 30.41 63.27
C GLN A 7 5.57 30.56 61.73
N THR A 8 6.38 29.80 61.00
CA THR A 8 6.25 29.64 59.51
C THR A 8 5.20 28.57 59.22
N THR A 9 4.09 28.98 58.66
CA THR A 9 3.04 28.09 58.15
C THR A 9 3.53 27.36 56.88
N PRO A 10 3.36 26.03 56.76
CA PRO A 10 3.66 25.33 55.51
C PRO A 10 2.69 25.72 54.40
N SER A 11 3.22 26.19 53.31
CA SER A 11 2.48 26.47 52.08
C SER A 11 1.85 25.17 51.56
N ALA A 12 0.54 25.11 51.47
CA ALA A 12 -0.19 24.02 50.89
C ALA A 12 0.06 24.00 49.38
N GLU A 13 0.63 22.92 48.91
CA GLU A 13 0.82 22.58 47.51
C GLU A 13 -0.57 22.50 46.83
N PRO A 14 -0.80 23.12 45.64
CA PRO A 14 -2.10 23.06 44.99
C PRO A 14 -2.35 21.64 44.46
N THR A 15 -3.22 20.91 45.15
CA THR A 15 -3.76 19.63 44.69
C THR A 15 -4.42 19.82 43.32
N LYS A 16 -3.85 19.21 42.26
CA LYS A 16 -4.45 19.15 40.93
C LYS A 16 -5.87 18.59 41.01
N PRO A 17 -6.85 19.21 40.38
CA PRO A 17 -8.24 18.74 40.43
C PRO A 17 -8.36 17.31 39.85
N ALA A 18 -9.09 16.46 40.55
CA ALA A 18 -9.36 15.06 40.15
C ALA A 18 -10.05 14.92 38.78
N GLU A 19 -10.62 15.98 38.26
CA GLU A 19 -11.30 16.08 36.97
C GLU A 19 -10.33 15.93 35.77
N ASP A 20 -9.10 16.42 35.91
CA ASP A 20 -8.08 16.36 34.82
C ASP A 20 -7.56 14.93 34.58
N VAL A 21 -7.53 14.10 35.62
CA VAL A 21 -7.12 12.69 35.52
C VAL A 21 -8.16 11.84 34.77
N GLY A 22 -9.45 12.11 34.95
CA GLY A 22 -10.54 11.40 34.27
C GLY A 22 -10.63 11.71 32.79
N VAL A 23 -10.42 12.97 32.41
CA VAL A 23 -10.40 13.42 31.00
C VAL A 23 -9.21 12.81 30.25
N ASN A 24 -8.04 12.78 30.88
CA ASN A 24 -6.81 12.23 30.28
C ASN A 24 -6.93 10.70 30.06
N LYS A 25 -7.55 9.96 30.98
CA LYS A 25 -7.80 8.52 30.86
C LYS A 25 -8.77 8.20 29.70
N LYS A 26 -9.89 8.91 29.57
CA LYS A 26 -10.84 8.75 28.46
C LYS A 26 -10.21 9.05 27.10
N ASN A 27 -9.38 10.09 27.03
CA ASN A 27 -8.65 10.44 25.81
C ASN A 27 -7.61 9.37 25.43
N ALA A 28 -6.93 8.78 26.41
CA ALA A 28 -5.98 7.69 26.20
C ALA A 28 -6.69 6.39 25.74
N GLU A 29 -7.83 6.05 26.34
CA GLU A 29 -8.65 4.90 25.93
C GLU A 29 -9.23 5.10 24.52
N GLY A 30 -9.73 6.28 24.19
CA GLY A 30 -10.18 6.62 22.82
C GLY A 30 -9.07 6.53 21.78
N ALA A 31 -7.87 7.01 22.10
CA ALA A 31 -6.71 6.91 21.24
C ALA A 31 -6.23 5.45 21.07
N ALA A 32 -6.31 4.64 22.14
CA ALA A 32 -5.98 3.21 22.06
C ALA A 32 -6.98 2.44 21.19
N ALA A 33 -8.28 2.69 21.36
CA ALA A 33 -9.34 2.10 20.53
C ALA A 33 -9.19 2.47 19.05
N SER A 34 -8.88 3.74 18.76
CA SER A 34 -8.64 4.23 17.39
C SER A 34 -7.42 3.55 16.75
N ARG A 35 -6.33 3.35 17.52
CA ARG A 35 -5.13 2.64 17.06
C ARG A 35 -5.42 1.16 16.81
N ALA A 36 -6.19 0.51 17.67
CA ALA A 36 -6.59 -0.89 17.50
C ALA A 36 -7.46 -1.08 16.26
N HIS A 37 -8.44 -0.19 16.04
CA HIS A 37 -9.28 -0.19 14.84
C HIS A 37 -8.44 0.02 13.56
N ARG A 38 -7.49 0.96 13.57
CA ARG A 38 -6.58 1.20 12.45
C ARG A 38 -5.70 -0.02 12.16
N ARG A 39 -5.14 -0.67 13.19
CA ARG A 39 -4.34 -1.91 13.03
C ARG A 39 -5.16 -3.03 12.40
N ARG A 40 -6.39 -3.24 12.87
CA ARG A 40 -7.32 -4.25 12.34
C ARG A 40 -7.63 -4.00 10.85
N ASN A 41 -7.86 -2.76 10.45
CA ASN A 41 -8.10 -2.39 9.06
C ASN A 41 -6.88 -2.64 8.17
N VAL A 42 -5.67 -2.34 8.65
CA VAL A 42 -4.42 -2.62 7.92
C VAL A 42 -4.20 -4.12 7.76
N ALA A 43 -4.40 -4.92 8.82
CA ALA A 43 -4.28 -6.37 8.76
C ALA A 43 -5.29 -6.98 7.76
N ARG A 44 -6.55 -6.52 7.79
CA ARG A 44 -7.56 -6.94 6.81
C ARG A 44 -7.14 -6.61 5.37
N GLN A 45 -6.68 -5.40 5.12
CA GLN A 45 -6.19 -4.99 3.79
C GLN A 45 -5.00 -5.85 3.34
N PHE A 46 -4.09 -6.19 4.26
CA PHE A 46 -2.96 -7.05 3.96
C PHE A 46 -3.40 -8.47 3.55
N ILE A 47 -4.33 -9.07 4.29
CA ILE A 47 -4.89 -10.39 3.94
C ILE A 47 -5.61 -10.33 2.58
N GLN A 48 -6.45 -9.31 2.35
CA GLN A 48 -7.14 -9.12 1.07
C GLN A 48 -6.14 -8.96 -0.08
N PHE A 49 -5.06 -8.21 0.12
CA PHE A 49 -3.98 -8.05 -0.86
C PHE A 49 -3.32 -9.40 -1.22
N GLY A 50 -3.05 -10.22 -0.21
CA GLY A 50 -2.51 -11.57 -0.42
C GLY A 50 -3.46 -12.49 -1.21
N ILE A 51 -4.76 -12.47 -0.88
CA ILE A 51 -5.78 -13.23 -1.62
C ILE A 51 -5.87 -12.77 -3.07
N VAL A 52 -5.85 -11.46 -3.31
CA VAL A 52 -5.84 -10.89 -4.67
C VAL A 52 -4.61 -11.36 -5.43
N GLY A 53 -3.42 -11.31 -4.81
CA GLY A 53 -2.19 -11.80 -5.41
C GLY A 53 -2.27 -13.27 -5.82
N ALA A 54 -2.79 -14.13 -4.93
CA ALA A 54 -3.01 -15.55 -5.23
C ALA A 54 -4.01 -15.77 -6.38
N SER A 55 -5.11 -15.01 -6.41
CA SER A 55 -6.07 -15.08 -7.52
C SER A 55 -5.44 -14.64 -8.86
N GLY A 56 -4.57 -13.64 -8.83
CA GLY A 56 -3.83 -13.19 -10.01
C GLY A 56 -2.89 -14.26 -10.57
N PHE A 57 -2.29 -15.10 -9.72
CA PHE A 57 -1.52 -16.25 -10.17
C PHE A 57 -2.39 -17.24 -10.94
N VAL A 58 -3.58 -17.57 -10.43
CA VAL A 58 -4.53 -18.46 -11.12
C VAL A 58 -4.95 -17.87 -12.46
N VAL A 59 -5.27 -16.57 -12.51
CA VAL A 59 -5.63 -15.86 -13.74
C VAL A 59 -4.48 -15.88 -14.74
N ASN A 60 -3.23 -15.65 -14.30
CA ASN A 60 -2.05 -15.71 -15.15
C ASN A 60 -1.93 -17.08 -15.85
N GLN A 61 -2.03 -18.16 -15.07
CA GLN A 61 -1.96 -19.52 -15.62
C GLN A 61 -3.11 -19.82 -16.57
N ALA A 62 -4.32 -19.43 -16.23
CA ALA A 62 -5.50 -19.63 -17.09
C ALA A 62 -5.34 -18.90 -18.43
N ILE A 63 -4.89 -17.64 -18.41
CA ILE A 63 -4.66 -16.84 -19.64
C ILE A 63 -3.54 -17.45 -20.46
N PHE A 64 -2.43 -17.88 -19.84
CA PHE A 64 -1.34 -18.53 -20.56
C PHE A 64 -1.82 -19.78 -21.33
N VAL A 65 -2.53 -20.68 -20.61
CA VAL A 65 -3.08 -21.91 -21.21
C VAL A 65 -4.10 -21.58 -22.30
N LEU A 66 -4.96 -20.59 -22.08
CA LEU A 66 -5.96 -20.16 -23.06
C LEU A 66 -5.28 -19.59 -24.33
N SER A 67 -4.29 -18.69 -24.16
CA SER A 67 -3.54 -18.10 -25.27
C SER A 67 -2.86 -19.18 -26.12
N LYS A 68 -2.22 -20.16 -25.45
CA LYS A 68 -1.61 -21.31 -26.12
C LYS A 68 -2.65 -22.07 -26.95
N LYS A 69 -3.76 -22.50 -26.34
CA LYS A 69 -4.79 -23.30 -27.03
C LYS A 69 -5.43 -22.56 -28.18
N LEU A 70 -5.69 -21.26 -28.06
CA LEU A 70 -6.25 -20.44 -29.13
C LEU A 70 -5.26 -20.30 -30.29
N ALA A 71 -3.97 -20.13 -30.01
CA ALA A 71 -2.94 -20.03 -31.04
C ALA A 71 -2.75 -21.35 -31.78
N GLU A 72 -2.74 -22.48 -31.06
CA GLU A 72 -2.68 -23.82 -31.65
C GLU A 72 -3.91 -24.12 -32.52
N ALA A 73 -5.13 -23.83 -32.04
CA ALA A 73 -6.37 -24.14 -32.74
C ALA A 73 -6.65 -23.20 -33.92
N GLY A 74 -6.26 -21.93 -33.86
CA GLY A 74 -6.59 -20.92 -34.88
C GLY A 74 -5.52 -20.74 -35.96
N TRP A 75 -4.25 -20.93 -35.61
CA TRP A 75 -3.12 -20.60 -36.48
C TRP A 75 -2.03 -21.67 -36.54
N ASP A 76 -2.23 -22.84 -35.90
CA ASP A 76 -1.22 -23.91 -35.78
C ASP A 76 0.11 -23.44 -35.21
N ILE A 77 0.06 -22.44 -34.31
CA ILE A 77 1.21 -21.84 -33.68
C ILE A 77 1.50 -22.59 -32.38
N HIS A 78 2.70 -23.17 -32.27
CA HIS A 78 3.14 -23.87 -31.08
C HIS A 78 4.01 -22.97 -30.17
N VAL A 79 3.99 -23.25 -28.85
CA VAL A 79 4.71 -22.44 -27.85
C VAL A 79 6.23 -22.36 -28.09
N GLN A 80 6.81 -23.37 -28.75
CA GLN A 80 8.24 -23.45 -29.06
C GLN A 80 8.61 -22.78 -30.38
N ASP A 81 7.63 -22.40 -31.20
CA ASP A 81 7.89 -21.76 -32.47
C ASP A 81 8.60 -20.42 -32.31
N ALA A 82 9.50 -20.10 -33.21
CA ALA A 82 10.19 -18.82 -33.20
C ALA A 82 9.22 -17.69 -33.57
N PHE A 83 9.07 -16.71 -32.70
CA PHE A 83 8.30 -15.49 -32.99
C PHE A 83 9.17 -14.47 -33.73
N MET A 84 10.39 -14.24 -33.25
CA MET A 84 11.36 -13.34 -33.89
C MET A 84 12.79 -13.71 -33.51
N ASN A 85 13.73 -13.37 -34.39
CA ASN A 85 15.15 -13.50 -34.08
C ASN A 85 15.64 -12.33 -33.24
N LEU A 86 16.44 -12.58 -32.22
CA LEU A 86 17.01 -11.53 -31.36
C LEU A 86 18.25 -10.92 -32.02
N LEU A 87 18.06 -9.80 -32.75
CA LEU A 87 19.13 -8.98 -33.34
C LEU A 87 20.14 -9.76 -34.20
N GLY A 88 19.69 -10.79 -34.91
CA GLY A 88 20.57 -11.60 -35.76
C GLY A 88 21.45 -12.62 -35.01
N THR A 89 21.22 -12.83 -33.72
CA THR A 89 21.89 -13.84 -32.89
C THR A 89 21.27 -15.23 -33.08
N GLN A 90 21.93 -16.27 -32.55
CA GLN A 90 21.37 -17.63 -32.49
C GLN A 90 20.15 -17.75 -31.54
N TYR A 91 19.83 -16.71 -30.77
CA TYR A 91 18.72 -16.71 -29.84
C TYR A 91 17.45 -16.20 -30.52
N HIS A 92 16.33 -16.86 -30.21
CA HIS A 92 15.02 -16.54 -30.74
C HIS A 92 14.04 -16.25 -29.62
N PHE A 93 13.26 -15.15 -29.78
CA PHE A 93 12.03 -14.99 -29.02
C PHE A 93 11.03 -16.02 -29.53
N ARG A 94 10.48 -16.83 -28.63
CA ARG A 94 9.50 -17.87 -28.94
C ARG A 94 8.12 -17.41 -28.53
N TRP A 95 7.09 -18.00 -29.10
CA TRP A 95 5.69 -17.65 -28.79
C TRP A 95 5.35 -17.81 -27.32
N TYR A 96 5.98 -18.73 -26.59
CA TYR A 96 5.76 -18.86 -25.15
C TYR A 96 6.10 -17.56 -24.38
N HIS A 97 7.06 -16.77 -24.83
CA HIS A 97 7.37 -15.48 -24.19
C HIS A 97 6.24 -14.49 -24.42
N VAL A 98 5.66 -14.48 -25.64
CA VAL A 98 4.52 -13.63 -25.99
C VAL A 98 3.31 -13.96 -25.11
N PHE A 99 2.98 -15.26 -24.99
CA PHE A 99 1.86 -15.71 -24.16
C PHE A 99 2.11 -15.39 -22.68
N SER A 100 3.35 -15.54 -22.21
CA SER A 100 3.73 -15.18 -20.83
C SER A 100 3.56 -13.69 -20.56
N VAL A 101 3.96 -12.81 -21.48
CA VAL A 101 3.80 -11.36 -21.35
C VAL A 101 2.32 -10.99 -21.36
N VAL A 102 1.51 -11.54 -22.27
CA VAL A 102 0.06 -11.31 -22.30
C VAL A 102 -0.60 -11.75 -21.01
N ALA A 103 -0.29 -12.96 -20.55
CA ALA A 103 -0.83 -13.50 -19.29
C ALA A 103 -0.43 -12.64 -18.09
N PHE A 104 0.83 -12.21 -18.02
CA PHE A 104 1.32 -11.32 -16.98
C PHE A 104 0.61 -9.96 -16.97
N LEU A 105 0.46 -9.32 -18.12
CA LEU A 105 -0.21 -8.02 -18.22
C LEU A 105 -1.67 -8.10 -17.78
N LEU A 106 -2.41 -9.10 -18.27
CA LEU A 106 -3.83 -9.28 -17.93
C LEU A 106 -4.02 -9.66 -16.45
N ALA A 107 -3.16 -10.51 -15.89
CA ALA A 107 -3.18 -10.84 -14.47
C ALA A 107 -2.85 -9.62 -13.58
N ASN A 108 -1.94 -8.74 -14.03
CA ASN A 108 -1.65 -7.50 -13.31
C ASN A 108 -2.82 -6.51 -13.37
N ILE A 109 -3.51 -6.39 -14.49
CA ILE A 109 -4.73 -5.57 -14.60
C ILE A 109 -5.81 -6.13 -13.66
N TRP A 110 -6.01 -7.45 -13.62
CA TRP A 110 -6.91 -8.13 -12.69
C TRP A 110 -6.56 -7.79 -11.23
N ASN A 111 -5.30 -7.98 -10.84
CA ASN A 111 -4.82 -7.67 -9.50
C ASN A 111 -5.01 -6.18 -9.15
N PHE A 112 -4.72 -5.29 -10.08
CA PHE A 112 -4.94 -3.86 -9.91
C PHE A 112 -6.41 -3.53 -9.67
N CYS A 113 -7.31 -4.07 -10.49
CA CYS A 113 -8.75 -3.86 -10.36
C CYS A 113 -9.26 -4.36 -9.00
N LEU A 114 -8.94 -5.59 -8.60
CA LEU A 114 -9.36 -6.13 -7.32
C LEU A 114 -8.77 -5.34 -6.14
N ASN A 115 -7.49 -4.99 -6.20
CA ASN A 115 -6.89 -4.16 -5.15
C ASN A 115 -7.56 -2.79 -5.07
N ARG A 116 -7.85 -2.15 -6.19
CA ARG A 116 -8.49 -0.84 -6.24
C ARG A 116 -9.92 -0.86 -5.71
N TYR A 117 -10.71 -1.88 -6.04
CA TYR A 117 -12.15 -1.90 -5.74
C TYR A 117 -12.49 -2.70 -4.47
N TRP A 118 -11.62 -3.60 -4.04
CA TRP A 118 -11.85 -4.44 -2.86
C TRP A 118 -10.87 -4.16 -1.72
N THR A 119 -9.57 -4.30 -1.94
CA THR A 119 -8.55 -4.16 -0.88
C THR A 119 -8.47 -2.72 -0.37
N PHE A 120 -8.35 -1.76 -1.29
CA PHE A 120 -8.19 -0.33 -0.99
C PHE A 120 -9.45 0.47 -1.30
N ARG A 121 -10.63 -0.13 -1.14
CA ARG A 121 -11.92 0.50 -1.47
C ARG A 121 -12.19 1.81 -0.73
N HIS A 122 -11.67 1.97 0.45
CA HIS A 122 -11.84 3.16 1.31
C HIS A 122 -10.78 4.23 1.05
N GLU A 123 -9.76 3.93 0.27
CA GLU A 123 -8.76 4.91 -0.11
C GLU A 123 -9.27 5.79 -1.26
N PRO A 124 -8.91 7.08 -1.30
CA PRO A 124 -9.32 7.98 -2.37
C PRO A 124 -8.83 7.51 -3.73
N LYS A 125 -9.76 7.44 -4.68
CA LYS A 125 -9.47 6.96 -6.03
C LYS A 125 -8.91 8.08 -6.89
N ARG A 126 -7.70 7.87 -7.40
CA ARG A 126 -7.10 8.70 -8.44
C ARG A 126 -7.45 8.13 -9.82
N ALA A 127 -7.13 8.87 -10.89
CA ALA A 127 -7.31 8.37 -12.26
C ALA A 127 -6.57 7.04 -12.44
N TRP A 128 -7.24 6.02 -12.98
CA TRP A 128 -6.72 4.65 -13.07
C TRP A 128 -5.45 4.57 -13.93
N TRP A 129 -5.34 5.37 -15.00
CA TRP A 129 -4.15 5.43 -15.86
C TRP A 129 -2.90 5.98 -15.16
N LYS A 130 -3.05 6.69 -14.04
CA LYS A 130 -1.94 7.15 -13.21
C LYS A 130 -1.58 6.12 -12.13
N GLN A 131 -2.55 5.34 -11.68
CA GLN A 131 -2.35 4.34 -10.63
C GLN A 131 -1.83 3.01 -11.18
N LEU A 132 -2.29 2.58 -12.38
CA LEU A 132 -1.89 1.31 -12.97
C LEU A 132 -0.38 1.22 -13.23
N PRO A 133 0.30 2.20 -13.86
CA PRO A 133 1.75 2.15 -14.01
C PRO A 133 2.50 2.12 -12.66
N GLN A 134 2.01 2.86 -11.67
CA GLN A 134 2.58 2.82 -10.32
C GLN A 134 2.44 1.44 -9.69
N PHE A 135 1.27 0.81 -9.83
CA PHE A 135 1.04 -0.55 -9.35
C PHE A 135 1.97 -1.55 -10.02
N MET A 136 2.14 -1.45 -11.34
CA MET A 136 3.06 -2.32 -12.09
C MET A 136 4.52 -2.11 -11.66
N ALA A 137 4.96 -0.87 -11.45
CA ALA A 137 6.31 -0.57 -10.97
C ALA A 137 6.57 -1.18 -9.57
N VAL A 138 5.58 -1.13 -8.68
CA VAL A 138 5.67 -1.82 -7.37
C VAL A 138 5.77 -3.33 -7.55
N GLY A 139 5.04 -3.91 -8.50
CA GLY A 139 5.15 -5.34 -8.83
C GLY A 139 6.55 -5.73 -9.29
N VAL A 140 7.17 -4.93 -10.16
CA VAL A 140 8.57 -5.12 -10.61
C VAL A 140 9.54 -5.02 -9.43
N PHE A 141 9.34 -4.05 -8.53
CA PHE A 141 10.17 -3.92 -7.32
C PHE A 141 10.07 -5.17 -6.43
N GLY A 142 8.87 -5.72 -6.24
CA GLY A 142 8.68 -6.97 -5.51
C GLY A 142 9.35 -8.17 -6.18
N LEU A 143 9.34 -8.22 -7.51
CA LEU A 143 10.08 -9.23 -8.28
C LEU A 143 11.58 -9.12 -8.01
N LEU A 144 12.15 -7.91 -8.01
CA LEU A 144 13.56 -7.70 -7.70
C LEU A 144 13.92 -8.18 -6.29
N ILE A 145 13.07 -7.88 -5.28
CA ILE A 145 13.25 -8.41 -3.92
C ILE A 145 13.28 -9.94 -3.95
N THR A 146 12.30 -10.56 -4.63
CA THR A 146 12.23 -12.02 -4.74
C THR A 146 13.48 -12.61 -5.38
N LEU A 147 13.96 -12.00 -6.47
CA LEU A 147 15.17 -12.47 -7.17
C LEU A 147 16.41 -12.35 -6.28
N VAL A 148 16.61 -11.23 -5.62
CA VAL A 148 17.76 -11.02 -4.71
C VAL A 148 17.74 -12.04 -3.58
N VAL A 149 16.60 -12.20 -2.90
CA VAL A 149 16.46 -13.16 -1.79
C VAL A 149 16.62 -14.59 -2.28
N SER A 150 15.98 -14.96 -3.39
CA SER A 150 16.08 -16.30 -3.95
C SER A 150 17.53 -16.62 -4.34
N THR A 151 18.22 -15.69 -5.00
CA THR A 151 19.64 -15.87 -5.37
C THR A 151 20.50 -16.05 -4.13
N ALA A 152 20.31 -15.22 -3.10
CA ALA A 152 21.08 -15.31 -1.86
C ALA A 152 20.85 -16.65 -1.10
N LEU A 153 19.64 -17.21 -1.18
CA LEU A 153 19.32 -18.48 -0.53
C LEU A 153 19.74 -19.72 -1.34
N VAL A 154 19.80 -19.60 -2.67
CA VAL A 154 20.10 -20.72 -3.57
C VAL A 154 21.59 -20.81 -3.88
N ASN A 155 22.31 -19.69 -3.94
CA ASN A 155 23.74 -19.67 -4.24
C ASN A 155 24.56 -20.33 -3.11
N PRO A 156 25.31 -21.40 -3.39
CA PRO A 156 26.12 -22.11 -2.38
C PRO A 156 27.20 -21.26 -1.69
N GLU A 157 27.68 -20.22 -2.37
CA GLU A 157 28.70 -19.30 -1.85
C GLU A 157 28.12 -18.21 -0.94
N SER A 158 26.79 -18.11 -0.84
CA SER A 158 26.13 -17.12 0.01
C SER A 158 26.22 -17.52 1.49
N PRO A 159 26.51 -16.57 2.40
CA PRO A 159 26.53 -16.83 3.84
C PRO A 159 25.17 -17.24 4.43
N ILE A 160 24.06 -16.98 3.70
CA ILE A 160 22.70 -17.34 4.08
C ILE A 160 22.10 -18.43 3.19
N ALA A 161 22.94 -19.16 2.46
CA ALA A 161 22.48 -20.25 1.60
C ALA A 161 21.69 -21.31 2.39
N LEU A 162 20.66 -21.86 1.75
CA LEU A 162 19.90 -22.97 2.33
C LEU A 162 20.79 -24.20 2.53
N PRO A 163 20.72 -24.89 3.70
CA PRO A 163 21.57 -26.01 4.03
C PRO A 163 21.48 -27.16 3.00
N HIS A 164 22.60 -27.66 2.56
CA HIS A 164 22.69 -28.78 1.58
C HIS A 164 22.11 -30.09 2.10
N ASP A 165 22.23 -30.32 3.41
CA ASP A 165 21.77 -31.55 4.07
C ASP A 165 20.26 -31.71 4.07
N ILE A 166 19.54 -30.58 4.06
CA ILE A 166 18.07 -30.55 4.04
C ILE A 166 17.54 -30.36 2.62
N PHE A 167 18.18 -29.51 1.84
CA PHE A 167 17.76 -29.11 0.51
C PHE A 167 18.78 -29.61 -0.55
N ASP A 168 18.76 -30.90 -0.80
CA ASP A 168 19.69 -31.60 -1.68
C ASP A 168 19.23 -31.75 -3.13
N ASN A 169 18.09 -31.16 -3.47
CA ASN A 169 17.41 -31.25 -4.78
C ASN A 169 16.96 -32.67 -5.19
N SER A 170 16.92 -33.62 -4.27
CA SER A 170 16.52 -35.04 -4.56
C SER A 170 15.02 -35.17 -4.86
N THR A 171 14.19 -34.27 -4.32
CA THR A 171 12.73 -34.24 -4.55
C THR A 171 12.25 -32.81 -4.72
N GLY A 172 11.03 -32.60 -5.25
CA GLY A 172 10.44 -31.27 -5.38
C GLY A 172 10.39 -30.49 -4.07
N LEU A 173 10.04 -31.14 -2.95
CA LEU A 173 10.02 -30.51 -1.62
C LEU A 173 11.42 -30.23 -1.05
N ARG A 174 12.48 -30.80 -1.61
CA ARG A 174 13.88 -30.57 -1.21
C ARG A 174 14.63 -29.69 -2.20
N THR A 175 13.94 -29.16 -3.22
CA THR A 175 14.55 -28.30 -4.24
C THR A 175 14.79 -26.89 -3.68
N ARG A 176 16.06 -26.47 -3.58
CA ARG A 176 16.44 -25.13 -3.07
C ARG A 176 15.79 -24.00 -3.82
N ALA A 177 15.71 -24.09 -5.16
CA ALA A 177 15.12 -23.04 -5.97
C ALA A 177 13.66 -22.78 -5.60
N TYR A 178 12.89 -23.81 -5.25
CA TYR A 178 11.50 -23.63 -4.83
C TYR A 178 11.39 -22.91 -3.50
N TRP A 179 12.20 -23.29 -2.52
CA TRP A 179 12.21 -22.63 -1.22
C TRP A 179 12.79 -21.21 -1.27
N GLY A 180 13.86 -21.00 -2.04
CA GLY A 180 14.42 -19.67 -2.26
C GLY A 180 13.39 -18.72 -2.87
N ASN A 181 12.68 -19.17 -3.91
CA ASN A 181 11.60 -18.40 -4.51
C ASN A 181 10.43 -18.17 -3.55
N PHE A 182 9.99 -19.20 -2.84
CA PHE A 182 8.88 -19.13 -1.88
C PHE A 182 9.16 -18.10 -0.76
N ILE A 183 10.34 -18.18 -0.14
CA ILE A 183 10.78 -17.24 0.89
C ILE A 183 10.92 -15.83 0.31
N GLY A 184 11.48 -15.71 -0.89
CA GLY A 184 11.59 -14.43 -1.59
C GLY A 184 10.23 -13.76 -1.82
N VAL A 185 9.23 -14.53 -2.27
CA VAL A 185 7.86 -14.03 -2.45
C VAL A 185 7.25 -13.61 -1.10
N ILE A 186 7.39 -14.44 -0.04
CA ILE A 186 6.87 -14.10 1.29
C ILE A 186 7.45 -12.78 1.80
N LEU A 187 8.74 -12.55 1.60
CA LEU A 187 9.40 -11.29 2.01
C LEU A 187 9.02 -10.11 1.11
N ALA A 188 8.75 -10.35 -0.18
CA ALA A 188 8.31 -9.31 -1.10
C ALA A 188 6.85 -8.84 -0.86
N VAL A 189 5.96 -9.72 -0.38
CA VAL A 189 4.54 -9.40 -0.18
C VAL A 189 4.30 -8.22 0.76
N PRO A 190 4.92 -8.14 1.97
CA PRO A 190 4.76 -6.98 2.85
C PRO A 190 5.26 -5.67 2.23
N ALA A 191 6.40 -5.73 1.53
CA ALA A 191 6.97 -4.59 0.83
C ALA A 191 6.02 -4.10 -0.27
N ASN A 192 5.54 -5.00 -1.13
CA ASN A 192 4.57 -4.70 -2.18
C ASN A 192 3.27 -4.11 -1.62
N PHE A 193 2.74 -4.67 -0.55
CA PHE A 193 1.56 -4.14 0.12
C PHE A 193 1.79 -2.71 0.63
N LEU A 194 2.92 -2.49 1.30
CA LEU A 194 3.26 -1.19 1.88
C LEU A 194 3.45 -0.13 0.80
N PHE A 195 4.22 -0.43 -0.26
CA PHE A 195 4.42 0.48 -1.38
C PHE A 195 3.12 0.77 -2.12
N ASN A 196 2.29 -0.23 -2.39
CA ASN A 196 0.99 -0.01 -3.00
C ASN A 196 0.10 0.88 -2.13
N LYS A 197 0.06 0.64 -0.82
CA LYS A 197 -0.74 1.44 0.11
C LYS A 197 -0.24 2.87 0.22
N LEU A 198 1.07 3.09 0.30
CA LEU A 198 1.66 4.41 0.55
C LEU A 198 1.87 5.24 -0.73
N TRP A 199 2.03 4.59 -1.88
CA TRP A 199 2.33 5.27 -3.13
C TRP A 199 1.21 5.16 -4.16
N THR A 200 0.80 3.94 -4.52
CA THR A 200 -0.20 3.72 -5.57
C THR A 200 -1.59 4.22 -5.16
N PHE A 201 -2.01 3.87 -3.94
CA PHE A 201 -3.36 4.16 -3.43
C PHE A 201 -3.42 5.29 -2.39
N ARG A 202 -2.32 6.02 -2.19
CA ARG A 202 -2.28 7.14 -1.24
C ARG A 202 -3.20 8.28 -1.68
N ALA A 203 -4.00 8.78 -0.73
CA ALA A 203 -4.70 10.06 -0.87
C ALA A 203 -3.67 11.19 -1.05
N LYS A 204 -3.88 12.06 -2.04
CA LYS A 204 -3.28 13.40 -1.96
C LYS A 204 -3.95 14.11 -0.77
N PRO A 205 -3.20 14.83 0.08
CA PRO A 205 -3.83 15.74 1.02
C PRO A 205 -4.77 16.65 0.22
N ARG A 206 -6.06 16.61 0.55
CA ARG A 206 -6.99 17.60 0.04
C ARG A 206 -6.44 18.93 0.51
N GLU A 207 -6.25 19.90 -0.39
CA GLU A 207 -5.99 21.30 -0.05
C GLU A 207 -7.13 21.76 0.87
N ALA A 208 -6.93 21.58 2.16
CA ALA A 208 -7.80 22.13 3.21
C ALA A 208 -7.71 23.66 3.27
N SER A 209 -6.91 24.26 2.40
CA SER A 209 -6.61 25.69 2.40
C SER A 209 -7.58 26.54 1.56
N ARG A 210 -8.60 25.96 0.96
CA ARG A 210 -9.51 26.76 0.08
C ARG A 210 -10.85 27.13 0.69
N VAL A 211 -11.16 26.67 1.89
CA VAL A 211 -12.48 26.94 2.51
C VAL A 211 -12.44 27.97 3.64
N VAL A 212 -11.26 28.41 4.09
CA VAL A 212 -11.15 29.40 5.19
C VAL A 212 -11.18 30.86 4.72
N ARG A 213 -11.30 31.12 3.43
CA ARG A 213 -11.22 32.49 2.91
C ARG A 213 -12.55 33.08 2.42
N VAL A 214 -13.69 32.61 2.87
CA VAL A 214 -14.99 33.17 2.51
C VAL A 214 -15.93 33.33 3.71
N VAL A 215 -15.37 33.64 4.88
CA VAL A 215 -16.17 34.21 5.97
C VAL A 215 -15.35 35.33 6.59
N GLU A 216 -15.14 36.43 5.85
CA GLU A 216 -14.98 37.69 6.51
C GLU A 216 -16.36 38.16 6.97
N PRO A 217 -16.57 38.41 8.26
CA PRO A 217 -17.79 39.08 8.70
C PRO A 217 -17.73 40.48 8.16
N ARG A 218 -18.74 40.82 7.37
CA ARG A 218 -18.99 42.17 6.92
C ARG A 218 -19.34 42.99 8.16
N THR A 219 -18.31 43.53 8.79
CA THR A 219 -18.46 44.49 9.87
C THR A 219 -18.77 45.85 9.24
N GLY A 220 -19.90 46.37 9.57
CA GLY A 220 -20.10 47.81 9.68
C GLY A 220 -20.66 48.48 8.46
N ASP A 221 -21.95 48.55 8.40
CA ASP A 221 -22.56 49.82 8.11
C ASP A 221 -23.65 50.08 9.18
N ALA A 222 -23.19 50.63 10.25
CA ALA A 222 -24.03 51.17 11.30
C ALA A 222 -23.88 52.67 11.26
N GLY A 223 -24.95 53.30 10.87
CA GLY A 223 -25.24 54.58 11.46
C GLY A 223 -24.84 55.80 10.62
N SER A 224 -25.74 56.48 10.15
CA SER A 224 -26.02 57.85 10.56
C SER A 224 -27.29 58.28 9.90
N GLY A 225 -28.38 58.15 10.65
CA GLY A 225 -29.55 58.97 10.38
C GLY A 225 -29.32 60.31 11.03
N ALA A 226 -29.82 61.27 10.52
CA ALA A 226 -30.47 62.37 11.23
C ALA A 226 -30.61 63.60 10.29
N GLY A 227 -31.71 64.13 10.33
CA GLY A 227 -31.94 65.55 10.09
C GLY A 227 -32.76 65.87 8.85
N ALA A 228 -33.99 65.94 8.98
CA ALA A 228 -34.72 67.16 9.25
C ALA A 228 -34.82 68.13 8.06
N GLY A 229 -36.02 68.49 7.76
CA GLY A 229 -36.36 69.83 7.31
C GLY A 229 -36.90 69.89 5.90
N ASP A 230 -38.17 69.99 5.85
CA ASP A 230 -38.97 71.17 5.52
C ASP A 230 -39.07 71.57 4.06
N ALA A 231 -40.29 71.58 3.66
CA ALA A 231 -41.06 72.67 3.05
C ALA A 231 -41.00 72.87 1.52
N ASP A 232 -42.24 72.85 1.02
CA ASP A 232 -42.80 73.75 0.01
C ASP A 232 -42.35 73.64 -1.47
N VAL A 233 -43.33 73.41 -2.18
CA VAL A 233 -44.11 73.90 -3.33
C VAL A 233 -44.40 72.81 -4.31
#